data_61a4712f132d8cdf2574e6ae253d95d4
#
_entry.id   61a4712f132d8cdf2574e6ae253d95d4
#
_cell.length_a   1.000
_cell.length_b   1.000
_cell.length_c   1.000
_cell.angle_alpha   90.00
_cell.angle_beta   90.00
_cell.angle_gamma   90.00
#
_symmetry.space_group_name_H-M   'P 1'
#
loop_
_entity.id
_entity.type
_entity.pdbx_description
1 polymer ?
#
loop_
_entity_poly.entity_id
_entity_poly.type
_entity_poly.pdbx_seq_one_letter_code
_entity_poly.pdbx_strand_id
1 'polypeptide(L)'
;LNAKEYMAVMDQVAYNNGGQPYDWSKFVDADLLTAYQNGTNPGTDWVKEFRNKNAVVTNHALNVTGGSEFSKFSTGIGYQYQDGAFGGPVKTDYRRFTFRINSEHVIYRKGDVDVIKFGENIYYQHKQNQGVQLGNQYSNDLSNALRAIPLIPVYNENGDFFMYDDLKNFGTSANGILDYTAYASNPMAHMVYNQAGNNKNKNFNLNTAAYLEVQPLKNLIYKGQVSYKQWSSSWRSYLPVYQINNQGDSRDKDQTINNVSLGWNWSLTNTLSYRFDITDLHHFDVLAGTEYSKSRPTYGESVEATGYNSAFGDFTHAYLHNTERKATATVNGYPSDYGSKMSYFGRLNYDFKETYMFSAIIRADGSSKFAKGNQWGYFPSFSAGWVISNEAFMKNTASWLGFLKVRAGWGQNGNENIPNSNWRA
;
A
#
# COMPACT_ATOMS: atom_id res chain seq x y z
N LEU A 1 2.10 -24.96 19.30
CA LEU A 1 2.40 -26.00 20.28
C LEU A 1 1.83 -25.58 21.62
N ASN A 2 1.28 -26.51 22.39
CA ASN A 2 0.99 -26.30 23.80
C ASN A 2 2.25 -26.54 24.65
N ALA A 3 2.19 -26.25 25.97
CA ALA A 3 3.35 -26.38 26.85
C ALA A 3 3.94 -27.80 26.87
N LYS A 4 3.10 -28.83 26.94
CA LYS A 4 3.52 -30.24 26.91
C LYS A 4 4.21 -30.63 25.60
N GLU A 5 3.63 -30.23 24.47
CA GLU A 5 4.19 -30.48 23.15
C GLU A 5 5.52 -29.73 22.95
N TYR A 6 5.60 -28.50 23.45
CA TYR A 6 6.84 -27.70 23.40
C TYR A 6 7.97 -28.38 24.17
N MET A 7 7.71 -28.81 25.41
CA MET A 7 8.71 -29.53 26.21
C MET A 7 9.17 -30.80 25.50
N ALA A 8 8.26 -31.60 24.96
CA ALA A 8 8.60 -32.82 24.23
C ALA A 8 9.45 -32.56 22.96
N VAL A 9 9.14 -31.50 22.21
CA VAL A 9 9.91 -31.10 21.04
C VAL A 9 11.32 -30.65 21.44
N MET A 10 11.44 -29.85 22.52
CA MET A 10 12.75 -29.38 23.01
C MET A 10 13.61 -30.53 23.52
N ASP A 11 13.03 -31.51 24.23
CA ASP A 11 13.71 -32.73 24.66
C ASP A 11 14.21 -33.54 23.46
N GLN A 12 13.39 -33.67 22.41
CA GLN A 12 13.80 -34.34 21.17
C GLN A 12 14.93 -33.59 20.46
N VAL A 13 14.91 -32.25 20.46
CA VAL A 13 16.00 -31.43 19.91
C VAL A 13 17.31 -31.66 20.70
N ALA A 14 17.24 -31.67 22.02
CA ALA A 14 18.39 -31.97 22.87
C ALA A 14 18.98 -33.35 22.55
N TYR A 15 18.12 -34.36 22.47
CA TYR A 15 18.51 -35.73 22.13
C TYR A 15 19.16 -35.82 20.73
N ASN A 16 18.58 -35.21 19.73
CA ASN A 16 19.10 -35.18 18.36
C ASN A 16 20.46 -34.50 18.25
N ASN A 17 20.78 -33.59 19.18
CA ASN A 17 22.06 -32.93 19.28
C ASN A 17 23.05 -33.69 20.19
N GLY A 18 22.75 -34.92 20.58
CA GLY A 18 23.61 -35.76 21.43
C GLY A 18 23.60 -35.41 22.93
N GLY A 19 22.63 -34.58 23.35
CA GLY A 19 22.39 -34.20 24.74
C GLY A 19 21.38 -35.09 25.45
N GLN A 20 21.08 -34.73 26.69
CA GLN A 20 20.01 -35.34 27.48
C GLN A 20 18.73 -34.44 27.45
N PRO A 21 17.53 -35.00 27.66
CA PRO A 21 16.34 -34.21 27.87
C PRO A 21 16.53 -33.13 28.95
N TYR A 22 15.81 -32.02 28.80
CA TYR A 22 15.90 -30.94 29.78
C TYR A 22 15.33 -31.33 31.15
N ASP A 23 15.93 -30.89 32.20
CA ASP A 23 15.38 -30.95 33.54
C ASP A 23 14.43 -29.76 33.73
N TRP A 24 13.17 -29.96 33.34
CA TRP A 24 12.15 -28.91 33.32
C TRP A 24 11.83 -28.35 34.71
N SER A 25 12.18 -29.05 35.80
CA SER A 25 12.04 -28.52 37.16
C SER A 25 12.93 -27.30 37.44
N LYS A 26 13.93 -27.06 36.59
CA LYS A 26 14.79 -25.88 36.64
C LYS A 26 14.24 -24.69 35.90
N PHE A 27 13.19 -24.89 35.13
CA PHE A 27 12.63 -23.86 34.25
C PHE A 27 11.23 -23.42 34.64
N VAL A 28 10.49 -24.27 35.38
CA VAL A 28 9.08 -24.07 35.72
C VAL A 28 8.88 -24.55 37.15
N ASP A 29 8.09 -23.80 37.92
CA ASP A 29 7.70 -24.21 39.28
C ASP A 29 7.02 -25.57 39.29
N ALA A 30 7.18 -26.33 40.37
CA ALA A 30 6.74 -27.71 40.46
C ALA A 30 5.26 -27.92 40.17
N ASP A 31 4.40 -27.05 40.70
CA ASP A 31 2.94 -27.11 40.51
C ASP A 31 2.56 -26.82 39.05
N LEU A 32 3.19 -25.78 38.46
CA LEU A 32 2.98 -25.41 37.08
C LEU A 32 3.54 -26.48 36.12
N LEU A 33 4.69 -27.06 36.43
CA LEU A 33 5.28 -28.16 35.65
C LEU A 33 4.34 -29.37 35.66
N THR A 34 3.82 -29.74 36.82
CA THR A 34 2.85 -30.83 36.95
C THR A 34 1.60 -30.56 36.11
N ALA A 35 1.09 -29.31 36.12
CA ALA A 35 -0.07 -28.91 35.34
C ALA A 35 0.19 -28.97 33.81
N TYR A 36 1.39 -28.63 33.37
CA TYR A 36 1.80 -28.76 31.96
C TYR A 36 1.93 -30.24 31.54
N GLN A 37 2.57 -31.06 32.37
CA GLN A 37 2.80 -32.49 32.07
C GLN A 37 1.51 -33.29 31.98
N ASN A 38 0.58 -33.07 32.91
CA ASN A 38 -0.72 -33.74 32.92
C ASN A 38 -1.76 -33.11 31.98
N GLY A 39 -1.44 -31.95 31.36
CA GLY A 39 -2.30 -31.27 30.39
C GLY A 39 -3.46 -30.45 30.99
N THR A 40 -3.49 -30.27 32.32
CA THR A 40 -4.52 -29.40 32.96
C THR A 40 -4.29 -27.91 32.67
N ASN A 41 -3.05 -27.55 32.41
CA ASN A 41 -2.68 -26.26 31.88
C ASN A 41 -2.00 -26.42 30.49
N PRO A 42 -2.61 -25.95 29.41
CA PRO A 42 -2.02 -26.09 28.09
C PRO A 42 -0.87 -25.08 27.84
N GLY A 43 -0.59 -24.14 28.73
CA GLY A 43 0.27 -23.00 28.50
C GLY A 43 -0.37 -21.92 27.63
N THR A 44 0.43 -20.97 27.18
CA THR A 44 -0.05 -19.82 26.40
C THR A 44 -0.14 -20.14 24.91
N ASP A 45 -1.33 -20.05 24.36
CA ASP A 45 -1.56 -20.05 22.91
C ASP A 45 -1.46 -18.62 22.40
N TRP A 46 -0.25 -18.18 22.12
CA TRP A 46 0.04 -16.82 21.67
C TRP A 46 -0.75 -16.40 20.43
N VAL A 47 -0.98 -17.31 19.48
CA VAL A 47 -1.76 -17.00 18.27
C VAL A 47 -3.22 -16.72 18.60
N LYS A 48 -3.78 -17.47 19.57
CA LYS A 48 -5.15 -17.26 20.04
C LYS A 48 -5.30 -15.93 20.78
N GLU A 49 -4.30 -15.56 21.59
CA GLU A 49 -4.28 -14.28 22.32
C GLU A 49 -4.28 -13.07 21.39
N PHE A 50 -3.57 -13.15 20.27
CA PHE A 50 -3.51 -12.09 19.26
C PHE A 50 -4.74 -12.04 18.35
N ARG A 51 -5.53 -13.11 18.28
CA ARG A 51 -6.62 -13.23 17.30
C ARG A 51 -7.83 -12.39 17.68
N ASN A 52 -8.26 -11.52 16.78
CA ASN A 52 -9.57 -10.89 16.83
C ASN A 52 -10.60 -11.75 16.07
N LYS A 53 -11.44 -12.49 16.81
CA LYS A 53 -12.49 -13.35 16.21
C LYS A 53 -13.67 -12.56 15.65
N ASN A 54 -13.84 -11.32 16.09
CA ASN A 54 -14.98 -10.47 15.77
C ASN A 54 -14.57 -9.30 14.86
N ALA A 55 -13.53 -9.49 14.06
CA ALA A 55 -13.08 -8.46 13.10
C ALA A 55 -14.19 -8.13 12.11
N VAL A 56 -14.63 -6.88 12.10
CA VAL A 56 -15.71 -6.38 11.27
C VAL A 56 -15.17 -5.67 10.05
N VAL A 57 -15.80 -5.90 8.90
CA VAL A 57 -15.58 -5.13 7.67
C VAL A 57 -16.90 -4.49 7.27
N THR A 58 -16.91 -3.17 7.14
CA THR A 58 -18.06 -2.44 6.61
C THR A 58 -17.67 -1.59 5.43
N ASN A 59 -18.52 -1.53 4.42
CA ASN A 59 -18.33 -0.69 3.25
C ASN A 59 -19.66 -0.04 2.87
N HIS A 60 -19.66 1.27 2.85
CA HIS A 60 -20.83 2.09 2.48
C HIS A 60 -20.48 2.93 1.27
N ALA A 61 -21.33 2.89 0.24
CA ALA A 61 -21.13 3.67 -0.96
C ALA A 61 -22.47 4.26 -1.42
N LEU A 62 -22.46 5.55 -1.69
CA LEU A 62 -23.55 6.26 -2.33
C LEU A 62 -23.05 6.82 -3.65
N ASN A 63 -23.74 6.49 -4.73
CA ASN A 63 -23.44 7.03 -6.06
C ASN A 63 -24.71 7.68 -6.62
N VAL A 64 -24.53 8.86 -7.16
CA VAL A 64 -25.59 9.62 -7.83
C VAL A 64 -25.12 9.92 -9.25
N THR A 65 -25.93 9.58 -10.22
CA THR A 65 -25.70 9.88 -11.62
C THR A 65 -26.90 10.63 -12.18
N GLY A 66 -26.65 11.58 -13.04
CA GLY A 66 -27.70 12.33 -13.67
C GLY A 66 -27.19 13.08 -14.89
N GLY A 67 -28.11 13.68 -15.61
CA GLY A 67 -27.72 14.51 -16.74
C GLY A 67 -28.87 14.84 -17.68
N SER A 68 -28.52 15.61 -18.67
CA SER A 68 -29.35 16.02 -19.82
C SER A 68 -28.54 15.79 -21.10
N GLU A 69 -29.03 16.24 -22.23
CA GLU A 69 -28.28 16.24 -23.49
C GLU A 69 -27.02 17.09 -23.44
N PHE A 70 -26.96 18.10 -22.56
CA PHE A 70 -25.87 19.05 -22.48
C PHE A 70 -24.94 18.84 -21.27
N SER A 71 -25.40 18.07 -20.30
CA SER A 71 -24.64 17.91 -19.06
C SER A 71 -24.85 16.52 -18.50
N LYS A 72 -23.76 15.85 -18.16
CA LYS A 72 -23.75 14.54 -17.50
C LYS A 72 -22.84 14.59 -16.30
N PHE A 73 -23.25 13.99 -15.21
CA PHE A 73 -22.43 13.89 -14.03
C PHE A 73 -22.58 12.54 -13.31
N SER A 74 -21.55 12.17 -12.62
CA SER A 74 -21.52 11.06 -11.68
C SER A 74 -20.77 11.50 -10.45
N THR A 75 -21.39 11.44 -9.28
CA THR A 75 -20.73 11.71 -8.00
C THR A 75 -20.88 10.52 -7.07
N GLY A 76 -19.90 10.32 -6.20
CA GLY A 76 -19.91 9.22 -5.26
C GLY A 76 -19.17 9.53 -3.97
N ILE A 77 -19.72 9.03 -2.88
CA ILE A 77 -19.12 9.06 -1.55
C ILE A 77 -18.97 7.62 -1.09
N GLY A 78 -17.81 7.27 -0.55
CA GLY A 78 -17.55 5.95 0.00
C GLY A 78 -16.89 6.03 1.38
N TYR A 79 -17.31 5.16 2.27
CA TYR A 79 -16.68 4.95 3.56
C TYR A 79 -16.43 3.46 3.76
N GLN A 80 -15.21 3.12 4.11
CA GLN A 80 -14.80 1.76 4.45
C GLN A 80 -14.17 1.75 5.84
N TYR A 81 -14.60 0.80 6.64
CA TYR A 81 -13.99 0.45 7.92
C TYR A 81 -13.64 -1.03 7.92
N GLN A 82 -12.48 -1.38 8.47
CA GLN A 82 -12.04 -2.75 8.62
C GLN A 82 -11.24 -2.89 9.91
N ASP A 83 -11.67 -3.81 10.77
CA ASP A 83 -10.88 -4.25 11.92
C ASP A 83 -9.79 -5.23 11.46
N GLY A 84 -8.65 -5.21 12.15
CA GLY A 84 -7.63 -6.23 11.98
C GLY A 84 -8.06 -7.56 12.59
N ALA A 85 -7.79 -8.66 11.89
CA ALA A 85 -8.01 -10.01 12.40
C ALA A 85 -6.94 -10.43 13.43
N PHE A 86 -5.87 -9.65 13.57
CA PHE A 86 -4.74 -9.89 14.44
C PHE A 86 -4.35 -8.58 15.15
N GLY A 87 -4.01 -8.63 16.43
CA GLY A 87 -3.61 -7.44 17.17
C GLY A 87 -3.87 -7.53 18.69
N GLY A 88 -4.51 -8.58 19.18
CA GLY A 88 -4.77 -8.77 20.62
C GLY A 88 -5.47 -7.57 21.27
N PRO A 89 -4.98 -7.06 22.38
CA PRO A 89 -5.56 -5.92 23.08
C PRO A 89 -5.39 -4.60 22.31
N VAL A 90 -4.55 -4.57 21.31
CA VAL A 90 -4.34 -3.39 20.49
C VAL A 90 -5.34 -3.37 19.36
N LYS A 91 -6.04 -2.25 19.25
CA LYS A 91 -7.00 -2.05 18.18
C LYS A 91 -6.27 -1.72 16.88
N THR A 92 -6.19 -2.71 15.98
CA THR A 92 -5.73 -2.51 14.62
C THR A 92 -6.93 -2.17 13.74
N ASP A 93 -6.89 -1.07 13.01
CA ASP A 93 -7.98 -0.66 12.14
C ASP A 93 -7.51 0.02 10.85
N TYR A 94 -8.38 -0.04 9.86
CA TYR A 94 -8.26 0.66 8.62
C TYR A 94 -9.55 1.44 8.34
N ARG A 95 -9.41 2.72 8.04
CA ARG A 95 -10.53 3.62 7.68
C ARG A 95 -10.20 4.34 6.41
N ARG A 96 -11.15 4.37 5.47
CA ARG A 96 -11.01 5.09 4.22
C ARG A 96 -12.29 5.84 3.89
N PHE A 97 -12.13 7.13 3.67
CA PHE A 97 -13.16 7.96 3.07
C PHE A 97 -12.75 8.29 1.64
N THR A 98 -13.70 8.23 0.71
CA THR A 98 -13.50 8.60 -0.69
C THR A 98 -14.63 9.52 -1.16
N PHE A 99 -14.27 10.49 -1.97
CA PHE A 99 -15.19 11.33 -2.73
C PHE A 99 -14.75 11.36 -4.19
N ARG A 100 -15.71 11.28 -5.10
CA ARG A 100 -15.44 11.40 -6.52
C ARG A 100 -16.56 12.21 -7.20
N ILE A 101 -16.16 12.98 -8.20
CA ILE A 101 -17.06 13.62 -9.13
C ILE A 101 -16.46 13.54 -10.53
N ASN A 102 -17.30 13.20 -11.49
CA ASN A 102 -16.99 13.26 -12.91
C ASN A 102 -18.12 13.99 -13.57
N SER A 103 -17.80 14.98 -14.39
CA SER A 103 -18.82 15.65 -15.18
C SER A 103 -18.33 15.95 -16.60
N GLU A 104 -19.26 16.06 -17.52
CA GLU A 104 -19.05 16.50 -18.89
C GLU A 104 -20.19 17.46 -19.28
N HIS A 105 -19.81 18.56 -19.88
CA HIS A 105 -20.72 19.62 -20.27
C HIS A 105 -20.49 20.00 -21.72
N VAL A 106 -21.56 20.04 -22.52
CA VAL A 106 -21.57 20.61 -23.87
C VAL A 106 -21.73 22.12 -23.72
N ILE A 107 -20.66 22.85 -23.97
CA ILE A 107 -20.60 24.31 -23.87
C ILE A 107 -21.19 24.95 -25.12
N TYR A 108 -20.94 24.36 -26.29
CA TYR A 108 -21.40 24.83 -27.54
C TYR A 108 -21.71 23.68 -28.50
N ARG A 109 -22.93 23.70 -29.07
CA ARG A 109 -23.40 22.76 -30.08
C ARG A 109 -23.82 23.52 -31.34
N LYS A 110 -23.49 22.97 -32.51
CA LYS A 110 -23.89 23.48 -33.81
C LYS A 110 -24.55 22.36 -34.62
N GLY A 111 -25.83 22.44 -34.85
CA GLY A 111 -26.61 21.32 -35.39
C GLY A 111 -26.48 20.09 -34.48
N ASP A 112 -26.13 18.96 -35.04
CA ASP A 112 -25.93 17.70 -34.30
C ASP A 112 -24.51 17.51 -33.77
N VAL A 113 -23.65 18.53 -33.89
CA VAL A 113 -22.24 18.42 -33.48
C VAL A 113 -22.01 19.19 -32.17
N ASP A 114 -21.54 18.50 -31.16
CA ASP A 114 -21.00 19.07 -29.91
C ASP A 114 -19.63 19.68 -30.18
N VAL A 115 -19.61 20.97 -30.51
CA VAL A 115 -18.38 21.65 -30.97
C VAL A 115 -17.42 21.91 -29.82
N ILE A 116 -17.92 22.27 -28.64
CA ILE A 116 -17.08 22.52 -27.46
C ILE A 116 -17.67 21.77 -26.29
N LYS A 117 -16.83 20.92 -25.68
CA LYS A 117 -17.13 20.23 -24.42
C LYS A 117 -16.07 20.54 -23.37
N PHE A 118 -16.52 20.65 -22.15
CA PHE A 118 -15.67 20.70 -20.97
C PHE A 118 -15.98 19.52 -20.08
N GLY A 119 -14.97 18.93 -19.49
CA GLY A 119 -15.17 17.86 -18.51
C GLY A 119 -14.16 17.94 -17.38
N GLU A 120 -14.57 17.41 -16.26
CA GLU A 120 -13.75 17.35 -15.06
C GLU A 120 -13.87 16.00 -14.37
N ASN A 121 -12.78 15.63 -13.70
CA ASN A 121 -12.69 14.45 -12.88
C ASN A 121 -11.97 14.80 -11.59
N ILE A 122 -12.60 14.58 -10.45
CA ILE A 122 -12.02 14.80 -9.13
C ILE A 122 -12.17 13.52 -8.33
N TYR A 123 -11.06 13.07 -7.77
CA TYR A 123 -11.03 11.96 -6.83
C TYR A 123 -10.24 12.37 -5.59
N TYR A 124 -10.90 12.29 -4.46
CA TYR A 124 -10.33 12.53 -3.13
C TYR A 124 -10.36 11.26 -2.31
N GLN A 125 -9.28 10.99 -1.60
CA GLN A 125 -9.19 9.89 -0.63
C GLN A 125 -8.49 10.37 0.63
N HIS A 126 -9.12 10.09 1.76
CA HIS A 126 -8.47 10.13 3.07
C HIS A 126 -8.45 8.72 3.66
N LYS A 127 -7.26 8.26 4.03
CA LYS A 127 -7.03 6.95 4.62
C LYS A 127 -6.33 7.11 5.97
N GLN A 128 -6.82 6.40 6.97
CA GLN A 128 -6.14 6.25 8.25
C GLN A 128 -6.03 4.77 8.57
N ASN A 129 -4.88 4.35 9.02
CA ASN A 129 -4.67 3.01 9.53
C ASN A 129 -3.72 3.01 10.71
N GLN A 130 -3.97 2.08 11.60
CA GLN A 130 -3.02 1.63 12.61
C GLN A 130 -2.97 0.11 12.54
N GLY A 131 -1.80 -0.46 12.74
CA GLY A 131 -1.63 -1.89 12.60
C GLY A 131 -0.44 -2.40 13.38
N VAL A 132 -0.34 -3.71 13.45
CA VAL A 132 0.82 -4.42 13.96
C VAL A 132 1.95 -4.41 12.92
N GLN A 133 3.15 -4.61 13.39
CA GLN A 133 4.32 -4.69 12.54
C GLN A 133 4.35 -6.05 11.83
N LEU A 134 4.33 -6.04 10.50
CA LEU A 134 4.44 -7.23 9.65
C LEU A 134 5.62 -7.07 8.68
N GLY A 135 6.74 -6.54 9.19
CA GLY A 135 7.93 -6.24 8.40
C GLY A 135 8.76 -7.47 8.03
N ASN A 136 10.05 -7.40 8.30
CA ASN A 136 10.98 -8.50 8.06
C ASN A 136 10.91 -9.56 9.19
N GLN A 137 11.77 -10.56 9.14
CA GLN A 137 11.81 -11.64 10.15
C GLN A 137 12.11 -11.19 11.59
N TYR A 138 12.66 -9.99 11.78
CA TYR A 138 13.01 -9.45 13.11
C TYR A 138 11.95 -8.51 13.67
N SER A 139 11.18 -7.88 12.79
CA SER A 139 10.15 -6.91 13.13
C SER A 139 8.80 -7.39 12.63
N ASN A 140 8.31 -8.52 13.17
CA ASN A 140 7.08 -9.15 12.73
C ASN A 140 6.34 -9.74 13.93
N ASP A 141 5.30 -9.04 14.38
CA ASP A 141 4.52 -9.43 15.56
C ASP A 141 3.86 -10.80 15.41
N LEU A 142 3.40 -11.16 14.21
CA LEU A 142 2.85 -12.49 13.96
C LEU A 142 3.94 -13.57 14.07
N SER A 143 5.11 -13.33 13.50
CA SER A 143 6.24 -14.26 13.62
C SER A 143 6.70 -14.39 15.06
N ASN A 144 6.70 -13.30 15.83
CA ASN A 144 7.04 -13.31 17.25
C ASN A 144 6.03 -14.14 18.05
N ALA A 145 4.72 -13.99 17.79
CA ALA A 145 3.68 -14.81 18.41
C ALA A 145 3.81 -16.30 18.07
N LEU A 146 4.17 -16.64 16.82
CA LEU A 146 4.35 -18.04 16.41
C LEU A 146 5.57 -18.72 17.05
N ARG A 147 6.60 -17.94 17.41
CA ARG A 147 7.85 -18.44 17.98
C ARG A 147 7.95 -18.30 19.49
N ALA A 148 7.01 -17.59 20.11
CA ALA A 148 7.02 -17.36 21.54
C ALA A 148 6.86 -18.66 22.34
N ILE A 149 7.54 -18.71 23.47
CA ILE A 149 7.58 -19.87 24.35
C ILE A 149 6.23 -20.03 25.05
N PRO A 150 5.52 -21.15 24.89
CA PRO A 150 4.19 -21.33 25.49
C PRO A 150 4.19 -21.55 27.01
N LEU A 151 5.37 -21.69 27.63
CA LEU A 151 5.52 -21.82 29.08
C LEU A 151 5.34 -20.48 29.82
N ILE A 152 5.40 -19.37 29.12
CA ILE A 152 5.34 -18.03 29.70
C ILE A 152 3.90 -17.51 29.61
N PRO A 153 3.30 -17.03 30.71
CA PRO A 153 1.99 -16.41 30.69
C PRO A 153 2.02 -15.04 30.01
N VAL A 154 0.86 -14.59 29.53
CA VAL A 154 0.70 -13.23 28.97
C VAL A 154 0.77 -12.18 30.05
N TYR A 155 0.11 -12.45 31.18
CA TYR A 155 -0.04 -11.53 32.31
C TYR A 155 0.47 -12.17 33.59
N ASN A 156 0.98 -11.37 34.50
CA ASN A 156 1.32 -11.77 35.86
C ASN A 156 0.06 -11.78 36.76
N GLU A 157 0.23 -12.12 38.01
CA GLU A 157 -0.85 -12.21 39.01
C GLU A 157 -1.58 -10.87 39.26
N ASN A 158 -0.91 -9.75 39.00
CA ASN A 158 -1.48 -8.41 39.12
C ASN A 158 -2.30 -7.99 37.90
N GLY A 159 -2.26 -8.77 36.82
CA GLY A 159 -2.89 -8.46 35.54
C GLY A 159 -2.04 -7.56 34.63
N ASP A 160 -0.80 -7.28 34.99
CA ASP A 160 0.18 -6.60 34.15
C ASP A 160 0.83 -7.58 33.18
N PHE A 161 1.41 -7.10 32.08
CA PHE A 161 2.17 -7.98 31.18
C PHE A 161 3.32 -8.67 31.91
N PHE A 162 3.47 -9.95 31.65
CA PHE A 162 4.58 -10.74 32.16
C PHE A 162 5.87 -10.29 31.50
N MET A 163 6.75 -9.63 32.27
CA MET A 163 7.92 -8.92 31.74
C MET A 163 9.21 -9.32 32.47
N TYR A 164 10.25 -8.51 32.33
CA TYR A 164 11.60 -8.82 32.80
C TYR A 164 11.67 -9.20 34.30
N ASP A 165 10.99 -8.48 35.18
CA ASP A 165 11.03 -8.77 36.60
C ASP A 165 10.28 -10.07 36.96
N ASP A 166 9.23 -10.40 36.21
CA ASP A 166 8.54 -11.69 36.34
C ASP A 166 9.42 -12.82 35.79
N LEU A 167 10.10 -12.59 34.65
CA LEU A 167 11.01 -13.59 34.03
C LEU A 167 12.18 -13.94 34.93
N LYS A 168 12.71 -12.99 35.73
CA LYS A 168 13.78 -13.26 36.69
C LYS A 168 13.40 -14.29 37.73
N ASN A 169 12.15 -14.26 38.14
CA ASN A 169 11.61 -15.09 39.21
C ASN A 169 10.87 -16.33 38.67
N PHE A 170 10.79 -16.46 37.32
CA PHE A 170 10.12 -17.58 36.71
C PHE A 170 11.04 -18.80 36.65
N GLY A 171 10.61 -19.85 37.36
CA GLY A 171 11.43 -21.05 37.55
C GLY A 171 12.70 -20.81 38.36
N THR A 172 13.61 -21.76 38.35
CA THR A 172 14.90 -21.68 39.04
C THR A 172 16.00 -21.19 38.09
N SER A 173 15.74 -20.18 37.31
CA SER A 173 16.63 -19.69 36.24
C SER A 173 18.06 -19.29 36.74
N ALA A 174 18.24 -19.00 38.03
CA ALA A 174 19.50 -18.64 38.61
C ALA A 174 20.62 -19.71 38.41
N ASN A 175 20.27 -20.97 38.16
CA ASN A 175 21.20 -22.08 37.92
C ASN A 175 20.83 -22.89 36.65
N GLY A 176 19.88 -22.43 35.82
CA GLY A 176 19.40 -23.16 34.68
C GLY A 176 20.21 -22.93 33.41
N ILE A 177 20.11 -23.86 32.47
CA ILE A 177 20.68 -23.75 31.12
C ILE A 177 19.97 -22.67 30.29
N LEU A 178 18.74 -22.38 30.61
CA LEU A 178 17.90 -21.36 29.93
C LEU A 178 17.69 -20.15 30.82
N ASP A 179 18.28 -19.05 30.45
CA ASP A 179 17.98 -17.75 31.07
C ASP A 179 16.78 -17.11 30.37
N TYR A 180 15.63 -17.19 30.98
CA TYR A 180 14.40 -16.58 30.43
C TYR A 180 14.54 -15.09 30.22
N THR A 181 15.34 -14.40 31.02
CA THR A 181 15.55 -12.96 30.84
C THR A 181 16.35 -12.64 29.59
N ALA A 182 17.11 -13.60 29.08
CA ALA A 182 17.90 -13.46 27.85
C ALA A 182 17.14 -13.82 26.57
N TYR A 183 16.26 -14.84 26.64
CA TYR A 183 15.69 -15.43 25.42
C TYR A 183 14.18 -15.35 25.32
N ALA A 184 13.49 -15.15 26.42
CA ALA A 184 12.05 -15.06 26.40
C ALA A 184 11.59 -13.62 26.12
N SER A 185 10.54 -13.50 25.37
CA SER A 185 9.86 -12.24 25.12
C SER A 185 8.37 -12.46 25.21
N ASN A 186 7.68 -11.49 25.77
CA ASN A 186 6.22 -11.40 25.70
C ASN A 186 5.84 -10.64 24.43
N PRO A 187 5.46 -11.32 23.33
CA PRO A 187 5.20 -10.67 22.07
C PRO A 187 3.98 -9.73 22.14
N MET A 188 3.07 -9.94 23.07
CA MET A 188 1.93 -9.05 23.29
C MET A 188 2.37 -7.72 23.90
N ALA A 189 3.20 -7.78 24.95
CA ALA A 189 3.81 -6.59 25.54
C ALA A 189 4.65 -5.83 24.51
N HIS A 190 5.49 -6.56 23.73
CA HIS A 190 6.28 -5.99 22.66
C HIS A 190 5.41 -5.20 21.67
N MET A 191 4.32 -5.79 21.19
CA MET A 191 3.40 -5.15 20.25
C MET A 191 2.76 -3.89 20.87
N VAL A 192 2.32 -3.96 22.11
CA VAL A 192 1.69 -2.82 22.80
C VAL A 192 2.67 -1.67 23.00
N TYR A 193 3.89 -1.97 23.44
CA TYR A 193 4.88 -0.93 23.72
C TYR A 193 5.56 -0.37 22.47
N ASN A 194 5.68 -1.15 21.42
CA ASN A 194 6.40 -0.69 20.23
C ASN A 194 5.54 -0.04 19.16
N GLN A 195 4.29 -0.44 18.97
CA GLN A 195 3.64 0.02 17.74
C GLN A 195 2.14 0.28 17.84
N ALA A 196 1.41 -0.68 18.29
CA ALA A 196 0.07 -0.82 17.81
C ALA A 196 -0.93 0.24 18.31
N GLY A 197 -0.95 0.60 19.54
CA GLY A 197 -1.86 1.67 20.04
C GLY A 197 -1.36 3.08 19.71
N ASN A 198 -0.09 3.20 19.40
CA ASN A 198 0.63 4.46 19.39
C ASN A 198 0.98 4.99 18.01
N ASN A 199 0.80 4.17 16.96
CA ASN A 199 1.19 4.52 15.61
C ASN A 199 -0.03 4.71 14.71
N LYS A 200 -0.28 5.97 14.31
CA LYS A 200 -1.40 6.33 13.43
C LYS A 200 -0.88 6.92 12.13
N ASN A 201 -1.03 6.15 11.06
CA ASN A 201 -0.66 6.60 9.72
C ASN A 201 -1.89 7.19 9.03
N LYS A 202 -1.75 8.42 8.54
CA LYS A 202 -2.76 9.14 7.76
C LYS A 202 -2.23 9.37 6.36
N ASN A 203 -3.03 9.04 5.37
CA ASN A 203 -2.70 9.27 3.97
C ASN A 203 -3.81 10.05 3.30
N PHE A 204 -3.41 11.01 2.50
CA PHE A 204 -4.26 11.83 1.68
C PHE A 204 -3.87 11.65 0.21
N ASN A 205 -4.87 11.52 -0.67
CA ASN A 205 -4.68 11.52 -2.10
C ASN A 205 -5.74 12.40 -2.77
N LEU A 206 -5.28 13.29 -3.63
CA LEU A 206 -6.12 14.10 -4.50
C LEU A 206 -5.68 13.86 -5.94
N ASN A 207 -6.61 13.44 -6.79
CA ASN A 207 -6.39 13.37 -8.24
C ASN A 207 -7.46 14.23 -8.90
N THR A 208 -7.04 15.17 -9.71
CA THR A 208 -7.94 16.04 -10.47
C THR A 208 -7.52 16.07 -11.92
N ALA A 209 -8.49 16.14 -12.81
CA ALA A 209 -8.25 16.42 -14.22
C ALA A 209 -9.38 17.31 -14.75
N ALA A 210 -9.05 18.20 -15.64
CA ALA A 210 -10.00 18.97 -16.42
C ALA A 210 -9.59 18.96 -17.88
N TYR A 211 -10.54 18.88 -18.78
CA TYR A 211 -10.28 18.89 -20.22
C TYR A 211 -11.23 19.80 -20.97
N LEU A 212 -10.72 20.34 -22.04
CA LEU A 212 -11.50 21.01 -23.08
C LEU A 212 -11.37 20.19 -24.35
N GLU A 213 -12.51 19.82 -24.95
CA GLU A 213 -12.60 19.17 -26.24
C GLU A 213 -13.24 20.13 -27.24
N VAL A 214 -12.59 20.30 -28.40
CA VAL A 214 -13.06 21.16 -29.48
C VAL A 214 -13.14 20.36 -30.76
N GLN A 215 -14.31 20.32 -31.37
CA GLN A 215 -14.58 19.64 -32.64
C GLN A 215 -14.91 20.68 -33.73
N PRO A 216 -13.90 21.29 -34.37
CA PRO A 216 -14.12 22.36 -35.33
C PRO A 216 -14.73 21.86 -36.65
N LEU A 217 -14.48 20.60 -36.98
CA LEU A 217 -15.01 19.91 -38.16
C LEU A 217 -15.53 18.52 -37.72
N LYS A 218 -16.47 17.98 -38.49
CA LYS A 218 -16.96 16.63 -38.23
C LYS A 218 -15.80 15.64 -38.12
N ASN A 219 -15.76 14.87 -37.04
CA ASN A 219 -14.75 13.85 -36.75
C ASN A 219 -13.32 14.35 -36.50
N LEU A 220 -13.03 15.66 -36.55
CA LEU A 220 -11.75 16.24 -36.15
C LEU A 220 -11.88 16.78 -34.74
N ILE A 221 -11.21 16.14 -33.77
CA ILE A 221 -11.34 16.46 -32.36
C ILE A 221 -9.97 16.82 -31.78
N TYR A 222 -9.87 18.05 -31.28
CA TYR A 222 -8.78 18.43 -30.40
C TYR A 222 -9.21 18.29 -28.95
N LYS A 223 -8.36 17.69 -28.09
CA LYS A 223 -8.57 17.59 -26.66
C LYS A 223 -7.32 18.03 -25.90
N GLY A 224 -7.46 19.09 -25.12
CA GLY A 224 -6.45 19.56 -24.15
C GLY A 224 -6.87 19.16 -22.75
N GLN A 225 -6.00 18.49 -21.98
CA GLN A 225 -6.26 18.04 -20.63
C GLN A 225 -5.13 18.43 -19.68
N VAL A 226 -5.50 19.03 -18.56
CA VAL A 226 -4.62 19.26 -17.41
C VAL A 226 -4.97 18.28 -16.31
N SER A 227 -3.97 17.60 -15.75
CA SER A 227 -4.17 16.70 -14.63
C SER A 227 -3.23 17.09 -13.47
N TYR A 228 -3.72 16.95 -12.25
CA TYR A 228 -2.95 17.19 -11.03
C TYR A 228 -3.20 16.07 -10.04
N LYS A 229 -2.12 15.52 -9.50
CA LYS A 229 -2.15 14.51 -8.46
C LYS A 229 -1.27 14.96 -7.30
N GLN A 230 -1.82 14.88 -6.10
CA GLN A 230 -1.10 15.14 -4.86
C GLN A 230 -1.34 14.00 -3.89
N TRP A 231 -0.30 13.62 -3.18
CA TRP A 231 -0.40 12.67 -2.08
C TRP A 231 0.42 13.18 -0.89
N SER A 232 -0.06 12.88 0.29
CA SER A 232 0.69 13.08 1.52
C SER A 232 0.51 11.90 2.45
N SER A 233 1.51 11.70 3.29
CA SER A 233 1.49 10.72 4.36
C SER A 233 2.02 11.39 5.62
N SER A 234 1.36 11.14 6.74
CA SER A 234 1.84 11.58 8.04
C SER A 234 1.59 10.49 9.06
N TRP A 235 2.54 10.28 9.95
CA TRP A 235 2.35 9.42 11.10
C TRP A 235 3.06 10.00 12.32
N ARG A 236 2.51 9.71 13.46
CA ARG A 236 3.05 10.07 14.75
C ARG A 236 3.02 8.84 15.64
N SER A 237 4.09 8.58 16.35
CA SER A 237 4.17 7.50 17.29
C SER A 237 4.71 7.99 18.64
N TYR A 238 4.30 7.31 19.67
CA TYR A 238 4.84 7.40 21.01
C TYR A 238 5.33 6.00 21.42
N LEU A 239 6.54 5.93 21.87
CA LEU A 239 7.19 4.71 22.28
C LEU A 239 7.61 4.88 23.76
N PRO A 240 6.92 4.25 24.72
CA PRO A 240 7.22 4.37 26.12
C PRO A 240 8.49 3.63 26.54
N VAL A 241 8.93 3.88 27.75
CA VAL A 241 9.96 3.07 28.43
C VAL A 241 9.37 1.69 28.75
N TYR A 242 10.13 0.64 28.47
CA TYR A 242 9.76 -0.73 28.84
C TYR A 242 11.00 -1.64 28.89
N GLN A 243 10.86 -2.75 29.62
CA GLN A 243 11.85 -3.82 29.62
C GLN A 243 11.15 -5.17 29.63
N ILE A 244 11.15 -5.87 28.49
CA ILE A 244 10.59 -7.21 28.37
C ILE A 244 11.69 -8.25 28.67
N ASN A 245 12.89 -8.04 28.13
CA ASN A 245 14.06 -8.90 28.45
C ASN A 245 15.35 -8.08 28.53
N ASN A 246 16.48 -8.74 28.69
CA ASN A 246 17.82 -8.11 28.77
C ASN A 246 18.62 -8.20 27.46
N GLN A 247 18.06 -8.76 26.37
CA GLN A 247 18.72 -9.00 25.07
C GLN A 247 18.21 -8.08 23.96
N GLY A 248 17.75 -6.88 24.30
CA GLY A 248 17.39 -5.84 23.34
C GLY A 248 15.88 -5.61 23.14
N ASP A 249 15.03 -6.39 23.81
CA ASP A 249 13.60 -6.08 23.84
C ASP A 249 13.30 -5.18 25.04
N SER A 250 13.88 -3.99 24.98
CA SER A 250 13.77 -2.97 26.02
C SER A 250 13.98 -1.57 25.45
N ARG A 251 13.51 -0.58 26.18
CA ARG A 251 13.71 0.84 25.88
C ARG A 251 13.89 1.61 27.19
N ASP A 252 15.03 2.23 27.36
CA ASP A 252 15.40 2.99 28.55
C ASP A 252 14.94 4.45 28.55
N LYS A 253 14.56 4.98 27.37
CA LYS A 253 14.05 6.33 27.18
C LYS A 253 12.85 6.29 26.28
N ASP A 254 11.82 7.00 26.68
CA ASP A 254 10.67 7.19 25.81
C ASP A 254 10.99 8.04 24.58
N GLN A 255 10.18 7.89 23.56
CA GLN A 255 10.45 8.47 22.27
C GLN A 255 9.16 8.93 21.59
N THR A 256 9.21 10.10 21.00
CA THR A 256 8.17 10.61 20.09
C THR A 256 8.74 10.75 18.70
N ILE A 257 8.02 10.23 17.71
CA ILE A 257 8.41 10.29 16.29
C ILE A 257 7.26 10.94 15.51
N ASN A 258 7.60 11.97 14.74
CA ASN A 258 6.70 12.57 13.75
C ASN A 258 7.31 12.47 12.36
N ASN A 259 6.53 12.02 11.41
CA ASN A 259 6.92 11.94 10.01
C ASN A 259 5.84 12.57 9.14
N VAL A 260 6.24 13.42 8.21
CA VAL A 260 5.38 14.01 7.19
C VAL A 260 6.06 13.88 5.84
N SER A 261 5.35 13.37 4.87
CA SER A 261 5.83 13.30 3.49
C SER A 261 4.75 13.78 2.52
N LEU A 262 5.20 14.38 1.43
CA LEU A 262 4.36 15.00 0.41
C LEU A 262 4.95 14.73 -0.97
N GLY A 263 4.09 14.52 -1.95
CA GLY A 263 4.49 14.42 -3.34
C GLY A 263 3.38 14.91 -4.26
N TRP A 264 3.75 15.28 -5.47
CA TRP A 264 2.79 15.72 -6.48
C TRP A 264 3.28 15.45 -7.90
N ASN A 265 2.33 15.40 -8.80
CA ASN A 265 2.55 15.33 -10.23
C ASN A 265 1.49 16.19 -10.93
N TRP A 266 1.87 16.92 -11.96
CA TRP A 266 0.92 17.50 -12.89
C TRP A 266 1.31 17.14 -14.33
N SER A 267 0.33 17.08 -15.21
CA SER A 267 0.55 16.87 -16.63
C SER A 267 -0.39 17.69 -17.49
N LEU A 268 0.11 18.06 -18.68
CA LEU A 268 -0.63 18.68 -19.76
C LEU A 268 -0.56 17.71 -20.95
N THR A 269 -1.71 17.21 -21.37
CA THR A 269 -1.83 16.31 -22.53
C THR A 269 -2.65 16.99 -23.60
N ASN A 270 -2.15 17.02 -24.84
CA ASN A 270 -2.88 17.50 -26.00
C ASN A 270 -2.98 16.38 -27.03
N THR A 271 -4.15 16.18 -27.58
CA THR A 271 -4.38 15.20 -28.65
C THR A 271 -5.20 15.82 -29.75
N LEU A 272 -4.88 15.47 -30.99
CA LEU A 272 -5.67 15.73 -32.18
C LEU A 272 -6.02 14.40 -32.81
N SER A 273 -7.30 14.10 -32.94
CA SER A 273 -7.78 12.89 -33.59
C SER A 273 -8.67 13.21 -34.76
N TYR A 274 -8.57 12.39 -35.81
CA TYR A 274 -9.40 12.51 -36.98
C TYR A 274 -9.85 11.11 -37.44
N ARG A 275 -11.17 10.98 -37.63
CA ARG A 275 -11.81 9.77 -38.17
C ARG A 275 -12.36 10.06 -39.52
N PHE A 276 -12.01 9.20 -40.50
CA PHE A 276 -12.49 9.33 -41.88
C PHE A 276 -12.59 7.99 -42.56
N ASP A 277 -13.48 7.92 -43.52
CA ASP A 277 -13.70 6.75 -44.32
C ASP A 277 -13.30 7.05 -45.78
N ILE A 278 -12.60 6.12 -46.40
CA ILE A 278 -12.37 6.11 -47.83
C ILE A 278 -13.24 4.99 -48.41
N THR A 279 -14.44 5.28 -48.81
CA THR A 279 -15.52 4.36 -49.09
C THR A 279 -16.11 3.72 -47.80
N ASP A 280 -17.22 3.02 -47.92
CA ASP A 280 -17.88 2.29 -46.81
C ASP A 280 -17.08 1.06 -46.32
N LEU A 281 -15.90 0.83 -46.87
CA LEU A 281 -15.12 -0.37 -46.59
C LEU A 281 -13.82 -0.06 -45.83
N HIS A 282 -13.32 1.16 -45.89
CA HIS A 282 -12.04 1.55 -45.35
C HIS A 282 -12.21 2.63 -44.27
N HIS A 283 -12.04 2.24 -43.04
CA HIS A 283 -12.19 3.13 -41.88
C HIS A 283 -10.84 3.45 -41.25
N PHE A 284 -10.59 4.73 -41.01
CA PHE A 284 -9.35 5.23 -40.43
C PHE A 284 -9.62 6.01 -39.17
N ASP A 285 -8.84 5.79 -38.09
CA ASP A 285 -8.78 6.60 -36.90
C ASP A 285 -7.32 6.96 -36.65
N VAL A 286 -6.97 8.23 -36.83
CA VAL A 286 -5.62 8.75 -36.65
C VAL A 286 -5.60 9.66 -35.46
N LEU A 287 -4.57 9.53 -34.60
CA LEU A 287 -4.36 10.38 -33.45
C LEU A 287 -2.89 10.79 -33.39
N ALA A 288 -2.63 12.06 -33.14
CA ALA A 288 -1.34 12.59 -32.73
C ALA A 288 -1.47 13.31 -31.38
N GLY A 289 -0.46 13.20 -30.54
CA GLY A 289 -0.52 13.81 -29.23
C GLY A 289 0.83 14.16 -28.66
N THR A 290 0.77 15.05 -27.67
CA THR A 290 1.90 15.46 -26.85
C THR A 290 1.50 15.39 -25.38
N GLU A 291 2.44 15.05 -24.52
CA GLU A 291 2.26 15.09 -23.08
C GLU A 291 3.51 15.68 -22.43
N TYR A 292 3.32 16.69 -21.61
CA TYR A 292 4.36 17.17 -20.71
C TYR A 292 3.93 16.91 -19.27
N SER A 293 4.82 16.36 -18.47
CA SER A 293 4.57 16.20 -17.03
C SER A 293 5.75 16.67 -16.21
N LYS A 294 5.45 17.16 -15.01
CA LYS A 294 6.42 17.48 -13.99
C LYS A 294 5.97 16.90 -12.67
N SER A 295 6.90 16.27 -12.00
CA SER A 295 6.64 15.64 -10.70
C SER A 295 7.68 16.07 -9.68
N ARG A 296 7.24 16.14 -8.44
CA ARG A 296 8.10 16.07 -7.28
C ARG A 296 7.75 14.78 -6.56
N PRO A 297 8.60 13.76 -6.66
CA PRO A 297 8.41 12.52 -5.90
C PRO A 297 8.33 12.82 -4.41
N THR A 298 8.04 11.81 -3.61
CA THR A 298 7.89 11.99 -2.18
C THR A 298 9.11 12.67 -1.57
N TYR A 299 8.87 13.77 -0.88
CA TYR A 299 9.83 14.46 -0.04
C TYR A 299 9.22 14.62 1.35
N GLY A 300 10.03 14.70 2.39
CA GLY A 300 9.47 14.75 3.73
C GLY A 300 10.45 15.12 4.79
N GLU A 301 9.92 15.28 5.97
CA GLU A 301 10.65 15.56 7.20
C GLU A 301 10.26 14.55 8.25
N SER A 302 11.24 14.05 8.97
CA SER A 302 11.08 13.15 10.11
C SER A 302 11.81 13.74 11.30
N VAL A 303 11.12 13.86 12.42
CA VAL A 303 11.70 14.28 13.68
C VAL A 303 11.45 13.19 14.72
N GLU A 304 12.52 12.78 15.35
CA GLU A 304 12.55 11.85 16.46
C GLU A 304 13.13 12.55 17.68
N ALA A 305 12.43 12.56 18.77
CA ALA A 305 12.88 13.14 20.03
C ALA A 305 12.69 12.13 21.16
N THR A 306 13.71 12.03 22.02
CA THR A 306 13.72 11.19 23.22
C THR A 306 13.61 12.05 24.47
N GLY A 307 13.26 11.47 25.62
CA GLY A 307 13.11 12.19 26.89
C GLY A 307 11.83 13.01 26.93
N TYR A 308 10.73 12.37 26.60
CA TYR A 308 9.40 12.92 26.75
C TYR A 308 9.08 13.17 28.23
N ASN A 309 8.36 14.23 28.54
CA ASN A 309 7.96 14.51 29.91
C ASN A 309 7.01 13.41 30.41
N SER A 310 7.49 12.60 31.35
CA SER A 310 6.78 11.44 31.90
C SER A 310 5.44 11.79 32.57
N ALA A 311 5.19 13.07 32.87
CA ALA A 311 3.90 13.53 33.39
C ALA A 311 2.73 13.30 32.39
N PHE A 312 3.02 13.10 31.12
CA PHE A 312 2.03 12.93 30.06
C PHE A 312 2.05 11.55 29.38
N GLY A 313 2.73 10.59 29.86
CA GLY A 313 3.07 9.25 29.34
C GLY A 313 2.11 8.52 28.39
N ASP A 314 1.43 9.24 27.51
CA ASP A 314 0.46 8.69 26.57
C ASP A 314 0.59 9.27 25.15
N PHE A 315 0.02 8.58 24.17
CA PHE A 315 0.02 9.01 22.77
C PHE A 315 -0.70 10.35 22.54
N THR A 316 -1.69 10.68 23.33
CA THR A 316 -2.51 11.89 23.14
C THR A 316 -1.67 13.15 23.30
N HIS A 317 -0.77 13.12 24.26
CA HIS A 317 0.11 14.23 24.61
C HIS A 317 1.52 14.12 23.96
N ALA A 318 1.82 13.05 23.23
CA ALA A 318 3.11 12.78 22.61
C ALA A 318 3.38 13.68 21.39
N TYR A 319 3.56 14.97 21.65
CA TYR A 319 3.99 15.97 20.69
C TYR A 319 5.42 16.42 20.98
N LEU A 320 6.16 16.82 19.96
CA LEU A 320 7.52 17.33 20.10
C LEU A 320 7.64 18.50 21.11
N HIS A 321 6.58 19.29 21.26
CA HIS A 321 6.51 20.37 22.23
C HIS A 321 6.62 19.90 23.68
N ASN A 322 6.19 18.69 23.96
CA ASN A 322 6.17 18.11 25.29
C ASN A 322 7.44 17.31 25.62
N THR A 323 8.41 17.28 24.73
CA THR A 323 9.71 16.67 24.99
C THR A 323 10.60 17.61 25.84
N GLU A 324 11.47 17.06 26.67
CA GLU A 324 12.44 17.86 27.41
C GLU A 324 13.35 18.60 26.43
N ARG A 325 13.63 19.88 26.68
CA ARG A 325 14.50 20.69 25.82
C ARG A 325 15.95 20.16 25.70
N LYS A 326 16.35 19.28 26.61
CA LYS A 326 17.65 18.59 26.59
C LYS A 326 17.60 17.25 25.86
N ALA A 327 16.43 16.84 25.37
CA ALA A 327 16.31 15.61 24.62
C ALA A 327 17.11 15.68 23.32
N THR A 328 17.75 14.59 22.99
CA THR A 328 18.44 14.45 21.71
C THR A 328 17.38 14.32 20.62
N ALA A 329 17.22 15.34 19.80
CA ALA A 329 16.35 15.28 18.63
C ALA A 329 17.18 14.92 17.40
N THR A 330 16.75 13.89 16.67
CA THR A 330 17.26 13.58 15.34
C THR A 330 16.28 14.12 14.31
N VAL A 331 16.76 15.03 13.46
CA VAL A 331 15.98 15.62 12.37
C VAL A 331 16.51 15.09 11.05
N ASN A 332 15.65 14.46 10.26
CA ASN A 332 15.94 14.03 8.91
C ASN A 332 15.01 14.76 7.95
N GLY A 333 15.59 15.38 6.94
CA GLY A 333 14.84 15.94 5.82
C GLY A 333 15.48 15.49 4.52
N TYR A 334 14.67 15.05 3.59
CA TYR A 334 15.18 14.68 2.27
C TYR A 334 14.42 15.45 1.19
N PRO A 335 15.11 16.31 0.45
CA PRO A 335 14.53 16.87 -0.75
C PRO A 335 14.42 15.76 -1.79
N SER A 336 13.38 15.80 -2.61
CA SER A 336 13.37 15.02 -3.83
C SER A 336 13.60 15.94 -5.03
N ASP A 337 14.41 15.48 -5.96
CA ASP A 337 14.60 16.18 -7.22
C ASP A 337 13.31 16.19 -8.04
N TYR A 338 13.07 17.29 -8.74
CA TYR A 338 11.98 17.35 -9.70
C TYR A 338 12.27 16.43 -10.89
N GLY A 339 11.27 15.64 -11.27
CA GLY A 339 11.27 14.88 -12.51
C GLY A 339 10.43 15.60 -13.56
N SER A 340 10.88 15.63 -14.80
CA SER A 340 10.07 16.09 -15.94
C SER A 340 10.13 15.08 -17.06
N LYS A 341 9.03 14.99 -17.81
CA LYS A 341 8.89 14.10 -18.95
C LYS A 341 8.17 14.81 -20.08
N MET A 342 8.65 14.66 -21.29
CA MET A 342 8.00 15.09 -22.51
C MET A 342 7.80 13.91 -23.42
N SER A 343 6.59 13.77 -23.94
CA SER A 343 6.23 12.66 -24.82
C SER A 343 5.54 13.14 -26.08
N TYR A 344 5.86 12.50 -27.19
CA TYR A 344 5.15 12.61 -28.47
C TYR A 344 4.64 11.24 -28.85
N PHE A 345 3.41 11.16 -29.30
CA PHE A 345 2.84 9.88 -29.68
C PHE A 345 1.88 10.01 -30.86
N GLY A 346 1.82 8.95 -31.65
CA GLY A 346 0.88 8.81 -32.76
C GLY A 346 0.26 7.43 -32.79
N ARG A 347 -0.97 7.35 -33.23
CA ARG A 347 -1.72 6.11 -33.43
C ARG A 347 -2.45 6.16 -34.76
N LEU A 348 -2.37 5.07 -35.49
CA LEU A 348 -3.20 4.77 -36.65
C LEU A 348 -3.97 3.50 -36.35
N ASN A 349 -5.29 3.56 -36.41
CA ASN A 349 -6.14 2.38 -36.53
C ASN A 349 -6.75 2.35 -37.92
N TYR A 350 -6.72 1.19 -38.53
CA TYR A 350 -7.31 0.94 -39.84
C TYR A 350 -8.18 -0.31 -39.78
N ASP A 351 -9.36 -0.22 -40.32
CA ASP A 351 -10.29 -1.32 -40.47
C ASP A 351 -10.72 -1.44 -41.93
N PHE A 352 -10.67 -2.67 -42.45
CA PHE A 352 -11.15 -3.00 -43.78
C PHE A 352 -12.29 -4.01 -43.68
N LYS A 353 -13.49 -3.60 -44.09
CA LYS A 353 -14.71 -4.44 -44.16
C LYS A 353 -15.06 -5.06 -42.80
N GLU A 354 -14.75 -4.43 -41.70
CA GLU A 354 -14.92 -5.00 -40.34
C GLU A 354 -14.30 -6.41 -40.21
N THR A 355 -13.42 -6.75 -41.13
CA THR A 355 -12.81 -8.08 -41.24
C THR A 355 -11.31 -8.05 -40.95
N TYR A 356 -10.59 -7.08 -41.49
CA TYR A 356 -9.15 -6.93 -41.28
C TYR A 356 -8.86 -5.64 -40.54
N MET A 357 -8.22 -5.77 -39.40
CA MET A 357 -7.92 -4.64 -38.51
C MET A 357 -6.42 -4.51 -38.34
N PHE A 358 -5.93 -3.29 -38.41
CA PHE A 358 -4.52 -2.97 -38.16
C PHE A 358 -4.42 -1.78 -37.23
N SER A 359 -3.50 -1.84 -36.25
CA SER A 359 -3.18 -0.72 -35.38
C SER A 359 -1.67 -0.54 -35.30
N ALA A 360 -1.21 0.67 -35.47
CA ALA A 360 0.18 1.08 -35.29
C ALA A 360 0.24 2.24 -34.29
N ILE A 361 1.15 2.14 -33.33
CA ILE A 361 1.41 3.18 -32.33
C ILE A 361 2.91 3.42 -32.31
N ILE A 362 3.31 4.69 -32.26
CA ILE A 362 4.67 5.10 -31.96
C ILE A 362 4.63 6.10 -30.80
N ARG A 363 5.52 5.93 -29.84
CA ARG A 363 5.69 6.86 -28.72
C ARG A 363 7.18 7.18 -28.54
N ALA A 364 7.49 8.46 -28.44
CA ALA A 364 8.81 8.95 -28.07
C ALA A 364 8.70 9.62 -26.70
N ASP A 365 9.45 9.13 -25.73
CA ASP A 365 9.44 9.64 -24.35
C ASP A 365 10.82 10.18 -23.98
N GLY A 366 10.88 11.46 -23.60
CA GLY A 366 12.05 12.12 -23.06
C GLY A 366 11.91 12.28 -21.54
N SER A 367 12.88 11.80 -20.77
CA SER A 367 12.87 11.85 -19.31
C SER A 367 14.10 12.55 -18.75
N SER A 368 13.89 13.47 -17.78
CA SER A 368 14.97 14.14 -17.07
C SER A 368 15.77 13.25 -16.12
N LYS A 369 15.34 12.00 -15.94
CA LYS A 369 16.05 10.99 -15.12
C LYS A 369 17.33 10.49 -15.79
N PHE A 370 17.44 10.64 -17.10
CA PHE A 370 18.59 10.18 -17.86
C PHE A 370 19.54 11.33 -18.20
N ALA A 371 20.82 11.00 -18.41
CA ALA A 371 21.86 11.94 -18.79
C ALA A 371 21.54 12.62 -20.12
N LYS A 372 22.04 13.84 -20.27
CA LYS A 372 21.93 14.58 -21.54
C LYS A 372 22.48 13.73 -22.68
N GLY A 373 21.74 13.63 -23.77
CA GLY A 373 22.04 12.77 -24.92
C GLY A 373 21.35 11.39 -24.89
N ASN A 374 20.95 10.88 -23.71
CA ASN A 374 20.29 9.57 -23.56
C ASN A 374 18.86 9.70 -23.00
N GLN A 375 18.27 10.89 -23.09
CA GLN A 375 16.98 11.18 -22.44
C GLN A 375 15.77 10.60 -23.18
N TRP A 376 15.92 10.27 -24.48
CA TRP A 376 14.83 9.86 -25.36
C TRP A 376 14.82 8.37 -25.61
N GLY A 377 13.64 7.75 -25.44
CA GLY A 377 13.33 6.38 -25.84
C GLY A 377 12.19 6.36 -26.86
N TYR A 378 12.20 5.37 -27.76
CA TYR A 378 11.20 5.18 -28.81
C TYR A 378 10.54 3.81 -28.65
N PHE A 379 9.21 3.82 -28.63
CA PHE A 379 8.41 2.64 -28.28
C PHE A 379 7.34 2.38 -29.34
N PRO A 380 7.69 1.69 -30.41
CA PRO A 380 6.73 1.27 -31.42
C PRO A 380 5.91 0.06 -30.97
N SER A 381 4.66 0.00 -31.39
CA SER A 381 3.83 -1.19 -31.26
C SER A 381 2.89 -1.36 -32.45
N PHE A 382 2.64 -2.61 -32.84
CA PHE A 382 1.80 -2.97 -33.97
C PHE A 382 0.88 -4.12 -33.57
N SER A 383 -0.34 -4.11 -34.09
CA SER A 383 -1.25 -5.22 -33.94
C SER A 383 -2.07 -5.41 -35.22
N ALA A 384 -2.39 -6.65 -35.51
CA ALA A 384 -3.29 -7.03 -36.61
C ALA A 384 -4.38 -7.97 -36.08
N GLY A 385 -5.56 -7.84 -36.63
CA GLY A 385 -6.71 -8.68 -36.32
C GLY A 385 -7.42 -9.14 -37.59
N TRP A 386 -7.89 -10.36 -37.58
CA TRP A 386 -8.66 -10.94 -38.66
C TRP A 386 -9.92 -11.58 -38.10
N VAL A 387 -11.07 -11.09 -38.53
CA VAL A 387 -12.39 -11.67 -38.21
C VAL A 387 -12.72 -12.72 -39.22
N ILE A 388 -12.27 -13.93 -38.97
CA ILE A 388 -12.38 -15.07 -39.89
C ILE A 388 -13.84 -15.40 -40.18
N SER A 389 -14.72 -15.24 -39.17
CA SER A 389 -16.16 -15.49 -39.35
C SER A 389 -16.84 -14.56 -40.37
N ASN A 390 -16.22 -13.41 -40.71
CA ASN A 390 -16.77 -12.52 -41.76
C ASN A 390 -16.41 -12.98 -43.18
N GLU A 391 -15.55 -13.97 -43.31
CA GLU A 391 -15.11 -14.48 -44.60
C GLU A 391 -16.18 -15.33 -45.30
N ALA A 392 -16.20 -15.27 -46.64
CA ALA A 392 -17.19 -16.00 -47.43
C ALA A 392 -17.14 -17.51 -47.23
N PHE A 393 -15.96 -18.06 -46.98
CA PHE A 393 -15.78 -19.52 -46.76
C PHE A 393 -16.32 -19.98 -45.38
N MET A 394 -16.56 -19.05 -44.46
CA MET A 394 -17.10 -19.34 -43.13
C MET A 394 -18.65 -19.29 -43.06
N LYS A 395 -19.33 -18.88 -44.10
CA LYS A 395 -20.79 -18.74 -44.08
C LYS A 395 -21.54 -20.01 -43.67
N ASN A 396 -21.02 -21.17 -44.10
CA ASN A 396 -21.64 -22.46 -43.77
C ASN A 396 -21.41 -22.92 -42.33
N THR A 397 -20.54 -22.26 -41.56
CA THR A 397 -20.22 -22.61 -40.18
C THR A 397 -21.04 -21.74 -39.19
N ALA A 398 -21.75 -20.74 -39.66
CA ALA A 398 -22.46 -19.76 -38.82
C ALA A 398 -23.48 -20.39 -37.86
N SER A 399 -23.98 -21.60 -38.16
CA SER A 399 -24.94 -22.32 -37.31
C SER A 399 -24.33 -22.82 -35.98
N TRP A 400 -23.02 -23.04 -35.95
CA TRP A 400 -22.31 -23.56 -34.76
C TRP A 400 -21.11 -22.68 -34.34
N LEU A 401 -20.60 -21.83 -35.22
CA LEU A 401 -19.50 -20.89 -34.93
C LEU A 401 -19.89 -19.48 -35.38
N GLY A 402 -20.53 -18.73 -34.48
CA GLY A 402 -21.04 -17.40 -34.78
C GLY A 402 -19.97 -16.32 -34.89
N PHE A 403 -18.84 -16.47 -34.22
CA PHE A 403 -17.77 -15.47 -34.22
C PHE A 403 -16.39 -16.13 -33.99
N LEU A 404 -15.46 -15.85 -34.90
CA LEU A 404 -14.05 -16.25 -34.79
C LEU A 404 -13.16 -15.09 -35.22
N LYS A 405 -12.28 -14.65 -34.29
CA LYS A 405 -11.29 -13.59 -34.53
C LYS A 405 -9.91 -14.03 -34.04
N VAL A 406 -8.91 -13.88 -34.90
CA VAL A 406 -7.50 -14.07 -34.55
C VAL A 406 -6.83 -12.69 -34.43
N ARG A 407 -5.95 -12.52 -33.44
CA ARG A 407 -5.18 -11.30 -33.24
C ARG A 407 -3.74 -11.63 -32.94
N ALA A 408 -2.83 -10.82 -33.49
CA ALA A 408 -1.41 -10.83 -33.17
C ALA A 408 -0.93 -9.40 -32.88
N GLY A 409 -0.01 -9.25 -31.97
CA GLY A 409 0.54 -7.94 -31.61
C GLY A 409 1.97 -8.06 -31.12
N TRP A 410 2.73 -7.03 -31.40
CA TRP A 410 4.09 -6.85 -30.92
C TRP A 410 4.27 -5.40 -30.47
N GLY A 411 5.07 -5.18 -29.43
CA GLY A 411 5.37 -3.84 -28.95
C GLY A 411 6.61 -3.80 -28.08
N GLN A 412 7.24 -2.64 -28.05
CA GLN A 412 8.39 -2.33 -27.21
C GLN A 412 7.98 -1.36 -26.11
N ASN A 413 8.36 -1.65 -24.86
CA ASN A 413 8.11 -0.80 -23.70
C ASN A 413 9.43 -0.32 -23.09
N GLY A 414 9.41 0.90 -22.57
CA GLY A 414 10.51 1.46 -21.78
C GLY A 414 10.27 1.31 -20.29
N ASN A 415 11.37 1.34 -19.52
CA ASN A 415 11.33 1.42 -18.08
C ASN A 415 12.24 2.57 -17.60
N GLU A 416 11.67 3.55 -16.93
CA GLU A 416 12.37 4.68 -16.32
C GLU A 416 12.43 4.60 -14.78
N ASN A 417 12.22 3.41 -14.20
CA ASN A 417 12.22 3.22 -12.75
C ASN A 417 13.64 3.24 -12.16
N ILE A 418 14.30 4.37 -12.30
CA ILE A 418 15.58 4.72 -11.69
C ILE A 418 15.40 5.93 -10.80
N PRO A 419 16.18 6.09 -9.73
CA PRO A 419 16.21 7.33 -8.95
C PRO A 419 16.53 8.54 -9.82
N ASN A 420 15.94 9.70 -9.47
CA ASN A 420 16.29 10.95 -10.15
C ASN A 420 17.78 11.25 -9.93
N SER A 421 18.45 11.71 -10.98
CA SER A 421 19.85 12.14 -10.91
C SER A 421 20.90 11.06 -10.61
N ASN A 422 20.60 9.77 -10.74
CA ASN A 422 21.58 8.69 -10.59
C ASN A 422 22.80 8.85 -11.55
N TRP A 423 22.63 9.55 -12.66
CA TRP A 423 23.72 9.84 -13.61
C TRP A 423 24.65 10.97 -13.17
N ARG A 424 24.34 11.66 -12.02
CA ARG A 424 25.19 12.71 -11.43
C ARG A 424 26.14 12.16 -10.35
N ALA A 425 25.99 10.89 -9.97
CA ALA A 425 26.81 10.23 -8.94
C ALA A 425 28.17 9.78 -9.48
#